data_fe4856b88a6d19a31bc1aded9b3af6fb
#
_entry.id   fe4856b88a6d19a31bc1aded9b3af6fb
#
_cell.length_a   1.000
_cell.length_b   1.000
_cell.length_c   1.000
_cell.angle_alpha   90.00
_cell.angle_beta   90.00
_cell.angle_gamma   90.00
#
_symmetry.space_group_name_H-M   'P 1'
#
loop_
_entity.id
_entity.type
_entity.pdbx_description
1 polymer ?
#
loop_
_entity_poly.entity_id
_entity_poly.type
_entity_poly.pdbx_seq_one_letter_code
_entity_poly.pdbx_strand_id
1 'polypeptide(L)'
;MKSNKGITIVTLVITLIIAVILMGVIIYGAFNWTKKAGDNKIYSALSFVYRRIVDLEGIKEECNDGHIVLKNGVNTDIFTNVPSISSGDFPSGVVLPSNYDIYEIKENGLKKLGISESLVPRGMRIFYFKSRLANIKDKLITNKGIMKKDNSGNTVVLIDYSDILKYFENSEKTVLY
;
A
#
# COMPACT_ATOMS: atom_id res chain seq x y z
N MET A 1 21.78 -62.83 -10.25
CA MET A 1 21.70 -61.36 -10.23
C MET A 1 20.24 -60.98 -9.94
N LYS A 2 19.90 -60.58 -8.72
CA LYS A 2 18.56 -60.10 -8.37
C LYS A 2 18.42 -58.66 -8.84
N SER A 3 17.40 -58.41 -9.66
CA SER A 3 17.14 -57.14 -10.32
C SER A 3 16.79 -56.04 -9.31
N ASN A 4 17.57 -55.00 -9.24
CA ASN A 4 17.32 -53.75 -8.45
C ASN A 4 16.22 -52.88 -9.03
N LYS A 5 15.40 -53.37 -9.99
CA LYS A 5 14.36 -52.61 -10.68
C LYS A 5 13.23 -52.10 -9.77
N GLY A 6 12.88 -52.88 -8.74
CA GLY A 6 11.81 -52.49 -7.80
C GLY A 6 12.19 -51.34 -6.87
N ILE A 7 13.46 -51.28 -6.46
CA ILE A 7 13.97 -50.20 -5.59
C ILE A 7 13.99 -48.87 -6.38
N THR A 8 14.30 -48.93 -7.66
CA THR A 8 14.35 -47.73 -8.52
C THR A 8 12.98 -47.07 -8.70
N ILE A 9 11.91 -47.85 -8.85
CA ILE A 9 10.54 -47.33 -8.99
C ILE A 9 10.06 -46.72 -7.68
N VAL A 10 10.30 -47.37 -6.54
CA VAL A 10 9.93 -46.82 -5.22
C VAL A 10 10.69 -45.51 -4.96
N THR A 11 11.98 -45.47 -5.25
CA THR A 11 12.77 -44.28 -5.08
C THR A 11 12.26 -43.12 -5.99
N LEU A 12 11.90 -43.45 -7.24
CA LEU A 12 11.32 -42.45 -8.17
C LEU A 12 10.00 -41.88 -7.64
N VAL A 13 9.10 -42.73 -7.13
CA VAL A 13 7.82 -42.27 -6.57
C VAL A 13 8.03 -41.40 -5.33
N ILE A 14 8.92 -41.79 -4.43
CA ILE A 14 9.24 -41.01 -3.23
C ILE A 14 9.83 -39.67 -3.58
N THR A 15 10.79 -39.61 -4.52
CA THR A 15 11.38 -38.32 -4.95
C THR A 15 10.36 -37.43 -5.62
N LEU A 16 9.43 -37.99 -6.38
CA LEU A 16 8.34 -37.21 -7.01
C LEU A 16 7.39 -36.63 -5.96
N ILE A 17 7.00 -37.39 -4.96
CA ILE A 17 6.16 -36.91 -3.85
C ILE A 17 6.87 -35.79 -3.09
N ILE A 18 8.14 -35.95 -2.74
CA ILE A 18 8.93 -34.93 -2.06
C ILE A 18 9.03 -33.67 -2.92
N ALA A 19 9.28 -33.81 -4.22
CA ALA A 19 9.36 -32.67 -5.13
C ALA A 19 8.04 -31.89 -5.19
N VAL A 20 6.89 -32.57 -5.24
CA VAL A 20 5.56 -31.92 -5.24
C VAL A 20 5.32 -31.17 -3.92
N ILE A 21 5.67 -31.75 -2.78
CA ILE A 21 5.54 -31.10 -1.47
C ILE A 21 6.43 -29.86 -1.40
N LEU A 22 7.70 -29.98 -1.82
CA LEU A 22 8.64 -28.85 -1.82
C LEU A 22 8.18 -27.72 -2.75
N MET A 23 7.68 -28.05 -3.95
CA MET A 23 7.10 -27.06 -4.86
C MET A 23 5.93 -26.32 -4.20
N GLY A 24 5.04 -27.03 -3.51
CA GLY A 24 3.91 -26.41 -2.80
C GLY A 24 4.37 -25.39 -1.75
N VAL A 25 5.37 -25.74 -0.94
CA VAL A 25 5.95 -24.84 0.07
C VAL A 25 6.63 -23.62 -0.55
N ILE A 26 7.40 -23.83 -1.63
CA ILE A 26 8.09 -22.74 -2.35
C ILE A 26 7.09 -21.77 -2.97
N ILE A 27 6.06 -22.28 -3.64
CA ILE A 27 5.02 -21.46 -4.26
C ILE A 27 4.30 -20.64 -3.20
N TYR A 28 3.85 -21.25 -2.09
CA TYR A 28 3.19 -20.54 -1.01
C TYR A 28 4.08 -19.44 -0.39
N GLY A 29 5.34 -19.75 -0.15
CA GLY A 29 6.34 -18.80 0.33
C GLY A 29 6.50 -17.62 -0.65
N ALA A 30 6.70 -17.90 -1.94
CA ALA A 30 6.88 -16.89 -2.96
C ALA A 30 5.68 -15.93 -3.10
N PHE A 31 4.44 -16.44 -3.00
CA PHE A 31 3.24 -15.59 -3.02
C PHE A 31 3.18 -14.62 -1.83
N ASN A 32 3.52 -15.08 -0.63
CA ASN A 32 3.53 -14.21 0.56
C ASN A 32 4.62 -13.15 0.47
N TRP A 33 5.80 -13.49 -0.06
CA TRP A 33 6.91 -12.55 -0.24
C TRP A 33 6.59 -11.48 -1.28
N THR A 34 5.99 -11.85 -2.42
CA THR A 34 5.62 -10.89 -3.47
C THR A 34 4.52 -9.94 -3.01
N LYS A 35 3.54 -10.44 -2.25
CA LYS A 35 2.50 -9.59 -1.64
C LYS A 35 3.13 -8.59 -0.67
N LYS A 36 3.93 -9.06 0.29
CA LYS A 36 4.61 -8.20 1.27
C LYS A 36 5.53 -7.17 0.61
N ALA A 37 6.23 -7.54 -0.47
CA ALA A 37 7.04 -6.62 -1.25
C ALA A 37 6.19 -5.55 -1.96
N GLY A 38 5.00 -5.92 -2.46
CA GLY A 38 4.03 -4.99 -3.04
C GLY A 38 3.50 -3.98 -2.01
N ASP A 39 3.09 -4.46 -0.84
CA ASP A 39 2.60 -3.65 0.27
C ASP A 39 3.68 -2.66 0.76
N ASN A 40 4.92 -3.12 0.90
CA ASN A 40 6.06 -2.28 1.26
C ASN A 40 6.32 -1.18 0.22
N LYS A 41 6.16 -1.46 -1.07
CA LYS A 41 6.31 -0.46 -2.13
C LYS A 41 5.24 0.63 -2.04
N ILE A 42 3.98 0.25 -1.77
CA ILE A 42 2.88 1.21 -1.58
C ILE A 42 3.17 2.10 -0.37
N TYR A 43 3.51 1.49 0.77
CA TYR A 43 3.86 2.22 1.99
C TYR A 43 5.03 3.18 1.78
N SER A 44 6.13 2.71 1.19
CA SER A 44 7.32 3.52 0.94
C SER A 44 7.03 4.70 0.03
N ALA A 45 6.25 4.49 -1.06
CA ALA A 45 5.87 5.57 -1.96
C ALA A 45 5.03 6.63 -1.24
N LEU A 46 4.01 6.23 -0.47
CA LEU A 46 3.19 7.16 0.30
C LEU A 46 3.98 7.89 1.38
N SER A 47 4.84 7.19 2.12
CA SER A 47 5.69 7.77 3.15
C SER A 47 6.64 8.81 2.56
N PHE A 48 7.21 8.53 1.39
CA PHE A 48 8.09 9.47 0.71
C PHE A 48 7.33 10.71 0.22
N VAL A 49 6.17 10.52 -0.42
CA VAL A 49 5.28 11.61 -0.85
C VAL A 49 4.86 12.46 0.35
N TYR A 50 4.42 11.84 1.44
CA TYR A 50 4.03 12.52 2.67
C TYR A 50 5.16 13.42 3.20
N ARG A 51 6.36 12.87 3.38
CA ARG A 51 7.54 13.63 3.86
C ARG A 51 7.85 14.81 2.95
N ARG A 52 7.83 14.62 1.64
CA ARG A 52 8.11 15.70 0.69
C ARG A 52 7.06 16.80 0.71
N ILE A 53 5.77 16.45 0.93
CA ILE A 53 4.72 17.45 1.12
C ILE A 53 4.98 18.23 2.42
N VAL A 54 5.29 17.55 3.52
CA VAL A 54 5.60 18.19 4.81
C VAL A 54 6.79 19.13 4.69
N ASP A 55 7.85 18.70 4.02
CA ASP A 55 9.06 19.50 3.83
C ASP A 55 8.85 20.77 2.99
N LEU A 56 8.05 20.67 1.93
CA LEU A 56 7.89 21.77 0.96
C LEU A 56 6.73 22.70 1.30
N GLU A 57 5.59 22.16 1.68
CA GLU A 57 4.36 22.93 1.90
C GLU A 57 4.15 23.30 3.38
N GLY A 58 4.85 22.61 4.28
CA GLY A 58 4.63 22.73 5.72
C GLY A 58 3.26 22.22 6.15
N ILE A 59 3.13 21.86 7.39
CA ILE A 59 1.85 21.44 7.99
C ILE A 59 1.50 22.35 9.17
N LYS A 60 0.19 22.59 9.40
CA LYS A 60 -0.29 23.45 10.48
C LYS A 60 -0.04 22.89 11.86
N GLU A 61 -0.12 21.58 11.98
CA GLU A 61 0.04 20.84 13.22
C GLU A 61 0.98 19.66 12.99
N GLU A 62 1.77 19.30 13.99
CA GLU A 62 2.54 18.06 13.97
C GLU A 62 1.60 16.87 13.98
N CYS A 63 1.24 16.41 12.78
CA CYS A 63 0.43 15.22 12.59
C CYS A 63 1.34 14.00 12.48
N ASN A 64 1.80 13.46 13.62
CA ASN A 64 2.60 12.22 13.65
C ASN A 64 1.80 10.97 13.28
N ASP A 65 0.51 11.12 13.01
CA ASP A 65 -0.43 10.05 12.72
C ASP A 65 -0.68 9.81 11.22
N GLY A 66 0.11 10.44 10.34
CA GLY A 66 0.01 10.27 8.89
C GLY A 66 -1.06 11.14 8.21
N HIS A 67 -1.76 11.98 8.95
CA HIS A 67 -2.65 12.99 8.37
C HIS A 67 -1.87 14.25 7.94
N ILE A 68 -2.44 15.03 7.03
CA ILE A 68 -1.84 16.27 6.52
C ILE A 68 -2.85 17.40 6.68
N VAL A 69 -2.39 18.54 7.20
CA VAL A 69 -3.12 19.80 7.13
C VAL A 69 -2.16 20.86 6.62
N LEU A 70 -2.28 21.26 5.34
CA LEU A 70 -1.35 22.17 4.70
C LEU A 70 -1.41 23.55 5.34
N LYS A 71 -0.24 24.14 5.63
CA LYS A 71 -0.11 25.44 6.30
C LYS A 71 -0.65 26.61 5.46
N ASN A 72 -0.34 26.62 4.17
CA ASN A 72 -0.64 27.72 3.25
C ASN A 72 -1.81 27.38 2.29
N GLY A 73 -2.56 26.32 2.56
CA GLY A 73 -3.61 25.83 1.65
C GLY A 73 -3.06 24.93 0.54
N VAL A 74 -3.88 24.67 -0.46
CA VAL A 74 -3.52 23.71 -1.53
C VAL A 74 -2.71 24.40 -2.61
N ASN A 75 -1.48 23.94 -2.83
CA ASN A 75 -0.64 24.40 -3.92
C ASN A 75 -1.05 23.71 -5.23
N THR A 76 -1.60 24.48 -6.17
CA THR A 76 -2.11 23.97 -7.45
C THR A 76 -1.03 23.46 -8.40
N ASP A 77 0.23 23.79 -8.17
CA ASP A 77 1.37 23.26 -8.94
C ASP A 77 1.65 21.79 -8.61
N ILE A 78 1.30 21.37 -7.38
CA ILE A 78 1.47 19.99 -6.87
C ILE A 78 0.16 19.23 -6.97
N PHE A 79 -0.93 19.86 -6.59
CA PHE A 79 -2.24 19.25 -6.43
C PHE A 79 -3.21 19.67 -7.52
N THR A 80 -3.58 18.76 -8.39
CA THR A 80 -4.58 19.00 -9.44
C THR A 80 -5.97 18.73 -8.90
N ASN A 81 -6.88 19.70 -8.94
CA ASN A 81 -8.27 19.50 -8.52
C ASN A 81 -8.95 18.43 -9.39
N VAL A 82 -9.67 17.51 -8.76
CA VAL A 82 -10.45 16.45 -9.42
C VAL A 82 -11.89 16.57 -8.93
N PRO A 83 -12.84 16.96 -9.77
CA PRO A 83 -14.23 17.23 -9.34
C PRO A 83 -14.98 15.98 -8.88
N SER A 84 -14.58 14.82 -9.38
CA SER A 84 -15.14 13.53 -8.96
C SER A 84 -14.15 12.40 -9.22
N ILE A 85 -14.21 11.36 -8.40
CA ILE A 85 -13.46 10.11 -8.55
C ILE A 85 -14.49 8.99 -8.66
N SER A 86 -14.29 8.08 -9.62
CA SER A 86 -15.10 6.87 -9.72
C SER A 86 -14.71 5.87 -8.63
N SER A 87 -15.71 5.27 -7.97
CA SER A 87 -15.45 4.15 -7.04
C SER A 87 -14.79 2.96 -7.72
N GLY A 88 -14.94 2.81 -9.04
CA GLY A 88 -14.26 1.80 -9.85
C GLY A 88 -12.74 1.99 -9.98
N ASP A 89 -12.22 3.18 -9.65
CA ASP A 89 -10.77 3.44 -9.60
C ASP A 89 -10.08 2.80 -8.38
N PHE A 90 -10.87 2.36 -7.39
CA PHE A 90 -10.39 1.81 -6.12
C PHE A 90 -10.69 0.31 -6.00
N PRO A 91 -10.00 -0.41 -5.11
CA PRO A 91 -10.31 -1.81 -4.83
C PRO A 91 -11.77 -1.99 -4.37
N SER A 92 -12.36 -3.13 -4.72
CA SER A 92 -13.72 -3.47 -4.29
C SER A 92 -13.89 -3.42 -2.77
N GLY A 93 -15.00 -2.88 -2.30
CA GLY A 93 -15.31 -2.72 -0.87
C GLY A 93 -14.76 -1.46 -0.21
N VAL A 94 -14.05 -0.61 -0.97
CA VAL A 94 -13.59 0.69 -0.45
C VAL A 94 -14.73 1.69 -0.48
N VAL A 95 -14.99 2.32 0.67
CA VAL A 95 -15.91 3.46 0.79
C VAL A 95 -15.08 4.74 0.85
N LEU A 96 -15.27 5.61 -0.13
CA LEU A 96 -14.58 6.90 -0.16
C LEU A 96 -15.24 7.86 0.84
N PRO A 97 -14.43 8.65 1.56
CA PRO A 97 -14.96 9.62 2.50
C PRO A 97 -15.72 10.73 1.75
N SER A 98 -16.87 11.14 2.29
CA SER A 98 -17.66 12.29 1.83
C SER A 98 -17.18 13.59 2.48
N ASN A 99 -17.59 14.74 1.94
CA ASN A 99 -17.26 16.08 2.47
C ASN A 99 -15.78 16.47 2.34
N TYR A 100 -15.14 16.06 1.26
CA TYR A 100 -13.79 16.45 0.92
C TYR A 100 -13.73 17.10 -0.46
N ASP A 101 -12.82 18.06 -0.63
CA ASP A 101 -12.32 18.48 -1.93
C ASP A 101 -11.18 17.56 -2.31
N ILE A 102 -11.19 17.07 -3.55
CA ILE A 102 -10.29 16.01 -3.99
C ILE A 102 -9.25 16.59 -4.94
N TYR A 103 -8.01 16.30 -4.67
CA TYR A 103 -6.88 16.68 -5.50
C TYR A 103 -6.04 15.44 -5.81
N GLU A 104 -5.53 15.35 -7.02
CA GLU A 104 -4.62 14.29 -7.44
C GLU A 104 -3.20 14.83 -7.59
N ILE A 105 -2.21 14.11 -7.10
CA ILE A 105 -0.80 14.37 -7.33
C ILE A 105 -0.41 13.66 -8.61
N LYS A 106 -0.47 14.38 -9.74
CA LYS A 106 -0.09 13.85 -11.05
C LYS A 106 1.43 13.92 -11.26
N GLU A 107 1.90 13.46 -12.41
CA GLU A 107 3.31 13.46 -12.81
C GLU A 107 4.01 14.81 -12.53
N ASN A 108 3.40 15.93 -12.94
CA ASN A 108 3.96 17.26 -12.68
C ASN A 108 4.08 17.56 -11.19
N GLY A 109 3.08 17.17 -10.38
CA GLY A 109 3.11 17.31 -8.94
C GLY A 109 4.22 16.47 -8.30
N LEU A 110 4.40 15.23 -8.75
CA LEU A 110 5.50 14.37 -8.29
C LEU A 110 6.87 14.99 -8.63
N LYS A 111 7.03 15.55 -9.84
CA LYS A 111 8.27 16.24 -10.22
C LYS A 111 8.54 17.47 -9.35
N LYS A 112 7.51 18.26 -9.02
CA LYS A 112 7.63 19.40 -8.09
C LYS A 112 8.04 18.98 -6.70
N LEU A 113 7.51 17.84 -6.22
CA LEU A 113 7.93 17.22 -4.97
C LEU A 113 9.34 16.58 -5.03
N GLY A 114 10.00 16.58 -6.20
CA GLY A 114 11.30 15.94 -6.40
C GLY A 114 11.22 14.41 -6.33
N ILE A 115 10.08 13.83 -6.71
CA ILE A 115 9.82 12.40 -6.68
C ILE A 115 9.91 11.82 -8.09
N SER A 116 10.78 10.81 -8.26
CA SER A 116 10.84 10.06 -9.51
C SER A 116 9.62 9.15 -9.63
N GLU A 117 9.02 9.07 -10.81
CA GLU A 117 7.91 8.14 -11.09
C GLU A 117 8.26 6.67 -10.82
N SER A 118 9.55 6.31 -10.92
CA SER A 118 10.01 4.96 -10.62
C SER A 118 9.83 4.54 -9.16
N LEU A 119 9.69 5.51 -8.24
CA LEU A 119 9.40 5.27 -6.83
C LEU A 119 7.92 4.99 -6.57
N VAL A 120 7.05 5.37 -7.50
CA VAL A 120 5.61 5.14 -7.39
C VAL A 120 5.25 3.85 -8.13
N PRO A 121 4.60 2.88 -7.50
CA PRO A 121 4.18 1.64 -8.15
C PRO A 121 3.33 1.91 -9.40
N ARG A 122 3.57 1.15 -10.46
CA ARG A 122 2.86 1.32 -11.74
C ARG A 122 1.33 1.29 -11.54
N GLY A 123 0.64 2.30 -12.07
CA GLY A 123 -0.81 2.46 -11.96
C GLY A 123 -1.30 2.87 -10.58
N MET A 124 -0.40 3.21 -9.66
CA MET A 124 -0.76 3.84 -8.40
C MET A 124 -1.04 5.33 -8.64
N ARG A 125 -2.18 5.77 -8.16
CA ARG A 125 -2.58 7.19 -8.13
C ARG A 125 -2.63 7.64 -6.67
N ILE A 126 -2.22 8.87 -6.40
CA ILE A 126 -2.15 9.43 -5.05
C ILE A 126 -3.04 10.67 -5.01
N PHE A 127 -3.92 10.72 -4.02
CA PHE A 127 -4.90 11.76 -3.86
C PHE A 127 -4.74 12.44 -2.51
N TYR A 128 -4.91 13.75 -2.51
CA TYR A 128 -5.06 14.56 -1.32
C TYR A 128 -6.54 14.94 -1.15
N PHE A 129 -7.13 14.53 -0.07
CA PHE A 129 -8.50 14.79 0.32
C PHE A 129 -8.50 15.90 1.36
N LYS A 130 -8.83 17.11 0.95
CA LYS A 130 -8.94 18.26 1.82
C LYS A 130 -10.32 18.30 2.44
N SER A 131 -10.40 18.24 3.77
CA SER A 131 -11.67 18.30 4.48
C SER A 131 -12.35 19.67 4.30
N ARG A 132 -13.66 19.64 4.05
CA ARG A 132 -14.52 20.83 4.08
C ARG A 132 -14.94 21.20 5.50
N LEU A 133 -14.70 20.32 6.48
CA LEU A 133 -15.09 20.49 7.87
C LEU A 133 -13.83 20.79 8.71
N ALA A 134 -13.90 21.85 9.52
CA ALA A 134 -12.76 22.33 10.30
C ALA A 134 -12.21 21.32 11.32
N ASN A 135 -13.03 20.39 11.78
CA ASN A 135 -12.67 19.42 12.82
C ASN A 135 -12.24 18.05 12.26
N ILE A 136 -12.21 17.91 10.93
CA ILE A 136 -11.82 16.66 10.27
C ILE A 136 -10.48 16.88 9.57
N LYS A 137 -9.54 15.99 9.84
CA LYS A 137 -8.21 16.03 9.25
C LYS A 137 -8.23 15.69 7.76
N ASP A 138 -7.34 16.31 7.01
CA ASP A 138 -7.10 16.00 5.62
C ASP A 138 -6.44 14.62 5.50
N LYS A 139 -6.58 13.97 4.33
CA LYS A 139 -6.13 12.60 4.12
C LYS A 139 -5.28 12.46 2.87
N LEU A 140 -4.27 11.61 2.93
CA LEU A 140 -3.53 11.17 1.77
C LEU A 140 -3.99 9.75 1.42
N ILE A 141 -4.60 9.59 0.25
CA ILE A 141 -5.28 8.35 -0.17
C ILE A 141 -4.67 7.84 -1.46
N THR A 142 -4.60 6.53 -1.61
CA THR A 142 -4.18 5.88 -2.86
C THR A 142 -5.25 4.94 -3.41
N ASN A 143 -5.29 4.79 -4.74
CA ASN A 143 -6.12 3.78 -5.40
C ASN A 143 -5.54 2.35 -5.29
N LYS A 144 -4.33 2.17 -4.77
CA LYS A 144 -3.71 0.87 -4.48
C LYS A 144 -3.83 0.60 -2.99
N GLY A 145 -4.67 -0.38 -2.62
CA GLY A 145 -4.90 -0.72 -1.21
C GLY A 145 -4.00 -1.85 -0.71
N ILE A 146 -3.78 -1.85 0.60
CA ILE A 146 -3.15 -2.95 1.33
C ILE A 146 -4.25 -3.77 1.98
N MET A 147 -4.31 -5.06 1.66
CA MET A 147 -5.30 -5.97 2.23
C MET A 147 -4.81 -6.56 3.55
N LYS A 148 -5.57 -6.33 4.61
CA LYS A 148 -5.34 -6.98 5.92
C LYS A 148 -6.59 -7.73 6.38
N LYS A 149 -6.42 -8.64 7.34
CA LYS A 149 -7.52 -9.22 8.12
C LYS A 149 -7.79 -8.34 9.33
N ASP A 150 -9.07 -8.06 9.60
CA ASP A 150 -9.50 -7.46 10.87
C ASP A 150 -9.56 -8.50 11.99
N ASN A 151 -9.92 -8.07 13.19
CA ASN A 151 -10.03 -8.95 14.37
C ASN A 151 -11.14 -10.00 14.22
N SER A 152 -12.09 -9.79 13.33
CA SER A 152 -13.18 -10.72 13.00
C SER A 152 -12.85 -11.65 11.83
N GLY A 153 -11.64 -11.54 11.25
CA GLY A 153 -11.19 -12.34 10.12
C GLY A 153 -11.64 -11.81 8.75
N ASN A 154 -12.37 -10.68 8.68
CA ASN A 154 -12.78 -10.09 7.42
C ASN A 154 -11.61 -9.41 6.72
N THR A 155 -11.64 -9.39 5.39
CA THR A 155 -10.64 -8.66 4.62
C THR A 155 -11.02 -7.18 4.55
N VAL A 156 -10.13 -6.33 5.07
CA VAL A 156 -10.21 -4.86 5.01
C VAL A 156 -9.14 -4.34 4.09
N VAL A 157 -9.47 -3.36 3.26
CA VAL A 157 -8.52 -2.71 2.34
C VAL A 157 -8.15 -1.34 2.89
N LEU A 158 -6.87 -1.14 3.20
CA LEU A 158 -6.34 0.14 3.65
C LEU A 158 -5.89 0.96 2.45
N ILE A 159 -6.43 2.15 2.30
CA ILE A 159 -6.10 3.10 1.24
C ILE A 159 -5.62 4.45 1.79
N ASP A 160 -5.95 4.78 3.03
CA ASP A 160 -5.52 5.99 3.72
C ASP A 160 -4.12 5.79 4.30
N TYR A 161 -3.23 6.76 4.08
CA TYR A 161 -1.84 6.68 4.56
C TYR A 161 -1.76 6.55 6.08
N SER A 162 -2.64 7.22 6.83
CA SER A 162 -2.66 7.11 8.28
C SER A 162 -2.96 5.70 8.79
N ASP A 163 -3.87 4.98 8.11
CA ASP A 163 -4.19 3.60 8.45
C ASP A 163 -3.08 2.63 8.01
N ILE A 164 -2.47 2.90 6.85
CA ILE A 164 -1.32 2.14 6.35
C ILE A 164 -0.12 2.33 7.28
N LEU A 165 0.17 3.54 7.72
CA LEU A 165 1.26 3.84 8.66
C LEU A 165 1.08 3.05 9.96
N LYS A 166 -0.08 3.13 10.58
CA LYS A 166 -0.40 2.37 11.81
C LYS A 166 -0.28 0.86 11.62
N TYR A 167 -0.65 0.35 10.46
CA TYR A 167 -0.51 -1.07 10.14
C TYR A 167 0.96 -1.51 10.15
N PHE A 168 1.85 -0.72 9.54
CA PHE A 168 3.29 -1.04 9.52
C PHE A 168 3.95 -0.86 10.89
N GLU A 169 3.66 0.20 11.61
CA GLU A 169 4.19 0.43 12.97
C GLU A 169 3.81 -0.70 13.94
N ASN A 170 2.56 -1.20 13.85
CA ASN A 170 2.13 -2.32 14.67
C ASN A 170 2.73 -3.66 14.24
N SER A 171 2.98 -3.85 12.93
CA SER A 171 3.59 -5.08 12.43
C SER A 171 5.07 -5.21 12.81
N GLU A 172 5.79 -4.10 12.89
CA GLU A 172 7.18 -4.10 13.36
C GLU A 172 7.30 -4.45 14.86
N LYS A 173 6.36 -3.98 15.68
CA LYS A 173 6.32 -4.31 17.12
C LYS A 173 6.06 -5.80 17.39
N THR A 174 5.38 -6.50 16.49
CA THR A 174 5.04 -7.93 16.67
C THR A 174 6.22 -8.87 16.39
N VAL A 175 7.27 -8.39 15.73
CA VAL A 175 8.47 -9.19 15.38
C VAL A 175 9.54 -9.17 16.49
N LEU A 176 9.37 -8.35 17.52
CA LEU A 176 10.36 -8.16 18.61
C LEU A 176 10.04 -8.97 19.89
N TYR A 177 9.13 -9.97 19.83
CA TYR A 177 8.84 -10.87 20.96
C TYR A 177 8.92 -12.32 20.53
#